data_dc34ff51b2216c3a9770b62640c62d64
#
_entry.id   dc34ff51b2216c3a9770b62640c62d64
#
_cell.length_a   1.000
_cell.length_b   1.000
_cell.length_c   1.000
_cell.angle_alpha   90.00
_cell.angle_beta   90.00
_cell.angle_gamma   90.00
#
_symmetry.space_group_name_H-M   'P 1'
#
loop_
_entity.id
_entity.type
_entity.pdbx_description
1 polymer ?
#
loop_
_entity_poly.entity_id
_entity_poly.type
_entity_poly.pdbx_seq_one_letter_code
_entity_poly.pdbx_strand_id
1 'polypeptide(L)'
;MRLAVDNDGLDFSGIPFAEKVAREQADLAQKAKVVPLRPMGAAPFVWRPPAEIPPRPWLVGIRALLGFATAIVAPGGLGKTTYAMGLALSVATGRALMAERVWQAGPVWIWNLEDGRDELERRVTAAIIHFDLDP
;
A
#
# COMPACT_ATOMS: atom_id res chain seq x y z
N MET A 1 -2.70 -30.29 -23.97
CA MET A 1 -2.62 -28.82 -24.03
C MET A 1 -1.46 -28.40 -23.13
N ARG A 2 -0.29 -28.14 -23.71
CA ARG A 2 0.90 -27.70 -22.97
C ARG A 2 0.88 -26.18 -22.96
N LEU A 3 0.79 -25.58 -21.78
CA LEU A 3 1.06 -24.16 -21.60
C LEU A 3 2.57 -23.97 -21.61
N ALA A 4 3.10 -23.43 -22.70
CA ALA A 4 4.45 -22.89 -22.74
C ALA A 4 4.42 -21.53 -22.03
N VAL A 5 5.12 -21.41 -20.91
CA VAL A 5 5.43 -20.12 -20.31
C VAL A 5 6.79 -19.73 -20.89
N ASP A 6 6.79 -18.74 -21.76
CA ASP A 6 8.02 -18.10 -22.24
C ASP A 6 8.67 -17.41 -21.05
N ASN A 7 9.79 -17.97 -20.62
CA ASN A 7 10.71 -17.32 -19.71
C ASN A 7 11.91 -16.83 -20.52
N ASP A 8 12.14 -15.55 -20.51
CA ASP A 8 13.17 -14.81 -21.21
C ASP A 8 14.54 -15.53 -21.27
N GLY A 9 14.78 -16.25 -22.35
CA GLY A 9 16.12 -16.64 -22.83
C GLY A 9 16.97 -17.57 -21.95
N LEU A 10 16.42 -18.16 -20.89
CA LEU A 10 17.14 -19.10 -20.05
C LEU A 10 16.84 -20.56 -20.49
N ASP A 11 17.82 -21.20 -21.08
CA ASP A 11 17.76 -22.63 -21.41
C ASP A 11 17.90 -23.48 -20.14
N PHE A 12 16.80 -24.13 -19.77
CA PHE A 12 16.71 -24.98 -18.56
C PHE A 12 16.72 -26.48 -18.89
N SER A 13 17.02 -26.87 -20.13
CA SER A 13 16.88 -28.26 -20.58
C SER A 13 17.87 -29.25 -19.95
N GLY A 14 18.91 -28.78 -19.29
CA GLY A 14 20.00 -29.61 -18.77
C GLY A 14 20.09 -29.73 -17.22
N ILE A 15 19.26 -29.03 -16.43
CA ILE A 15 19.39 -29.05 -14.97
C ILE A 15 18.20 -29.76 -14.36
N PRO A 16 18.41 -30.83 -13.56
CA PRO A 16 17.34 -31.48 -12.81
C PRO A 16 16.59 -30.46 -11.92
N PHE A 17 15.28 -30.57 -11.89
CA PHE A 17 14.42 -29.63 -11.15
C PHE A 17 14.85 -29.44 -9.68
N ALA A 18 15.26 -30.52 -9.02
CA ALA A 18 15.73 -30.47 -7.63
C ALA A 18 17.00 -29.61 -7.45
N GLU A 19 17.92 -29.66 -8.40
CA GLU A 19 19.18 -28.90 -8.35
C GLU A 19 18.94 -27.41 -8.61
N LYS A 20 17.98 -27.08 -9.47
CA LYS A 20 17.54 -25.71 -9.72
C LYS A 20 16.90 -25.09 -8.49
N VAL A 21 15.99 -25.79 -7.84
CA VAL A 21 15.34 -25.34 -6.60
C VAL A 21 16.37 -25.16 -5.48
N ALA A 22 17.33 -26.06 -5.36
CA ALA A 22 18.40 -25.95 -4.36
C ALA A 22 19.29 -24.72 -4.59
N ARG A 23 19.65 -24.41 -5.85
CA ARG A 23 20.41 -23.21 -6.21
C ARG A 23 19.65 -21.93 -5.89
N GLU A 24 18.36 -21.89 -6.24
CA GLU A 24 17.52 -20.72 -5.99
C GLU A 24 17.32 -20.49 -4.49
N GLN A 25 17.14 -21.56 -3.71
CA GLN A 25 17.08 -21.48 -2.25
C GLN A 25 18.40 -21.03 -1.63
N ALA A 26 19.54 -21.51 -2.14
CA ALA A 26 20.85 -21.07 -1.67
C ALA A 26 21.11 -19.58 -1.99
N ASP A 27 20.71 -19.12 -3.19
CA ASP A 27 20.83 -17.71 -3.60
C ASP A 27 19.93 -16.78 -2.78
N LEU A 28 18.69 -17.22 -2.50
CA LEU A 28 17.77 -16.52 -1.60
C LEU A 28 18.30 -16.47 -0.17
N ALA A 29 18.88 -17.55 0.33
CA ALA A 29 19.49 -17.58 1.67
C ALA A 29 20.71 -16.68 1.76
N GLN A 30 21.50 -16.57 0.70
CA GLN A 30 22.68 -15.70 0.64
C GLN A 30 22.30 -14.21 0.49
N LYS A 31 21.19 -13.91 -0.18
CA LYS A 31 20.60 -12.56 -0.31
C LYS A 31 19.79 -12.15 0.90
N ALA A 32 19.32 -13.09 1.69
CA ALA A 32 18.63 -12.81 2.96
C ALA A 32 19.62 -12.22 3.95
N LYS A 33 19.70 -10.90 3.97
CA LYS A 33 20.43 -10.17 5.01
C LYS A 33 19.70 -10.46 6.33
N VAL A 34 20.23 -11.39 7.12
CA VAL A 34 19.71 -11.66 8.46
C VAL A 34 19.90 -10.38 9.26
N VAL A 35 18.82 -9.61 9.38
CA VAL A 35 18.80 -8.48 10.31
C VAL A 35 18.68 -9.08 11.71
N PRO A 36 19.69 -8.95 12.57
CA PRO A 36 19.61 -9.49 13.92
C PRO A 36 18.42 -8.82 14.61
N LEU A 37 17.50 -9.63 15.11
CA LEU A 37 16.40 -9.14 15.94
C LEU A 37 17.03 -8.42 17.12
N ARG A 38 16.77 -7.15 17.28
CA ARG A 38 17.14 -6.42 18.48
C ARG A 38 16.47 -7.14 19.66
N PRO A 39 17.21 -7.44 20.74
CA PRO A 39 16.59 -8.00 21.93
C PRO A 39 15.46 -7.07 22.36
N MET A 40 14.24 -7.59 22.38
CA MET A 40 13.08 -6.85 22.89
C MET A 40 13.22 -6.79 24.42
N GLY A 41 13.85 -5.73 24.89
CA GLY A 41 13.85 -5.40 26.31
C GLY A 41 12.61 -4.57 26.64
N ALA A 42 11.85 -4.96 27.67
CA ALA A 42 10.81 -4.08 28.21
C ALA A 42 11.49 -2.89 28.89
N ALA A 43 11.14 -1.68 28.45
CA ALA A 43 11.54 -0.47 29.14
C ALA A 43 10.44 -0.06 30.14
N PRO A 44 10.81 0.45 31.33
CA PRO A 44 9.82 0.97 32.26
C PRO A 44 9.08 2.15 31.65
N PHE A 45 7.78 2.26 31.92
CA PHE A 45 7.01 3.43 31.52
C PHE A 45 7.48 4.65 32.31
N VAL A 46 7.89 5.70 31.58
CA VAL A 46 8.23 7.00 32.15
C VAL A 46 7.12 7.98 31.78
N TRP A 47 6.42 8.50 32.78
CA TRP A 47 5.39 9.51 32.56
C TRP A 47 6.01 10.79 32.01
N ARG A 48 5.36 11.37 31.00
CA ARG A 48 5.70 12.68 30.43
C ARG A 48 4.49 13.59 30.45
N PRO A 49 4.66 14.89 30.69
CA PRO A 49 3.57 15.86 30.56
C PRO A 49 2.94 15.77 29.15
N PRO A 50 1.59 15.87 29.02
CA PRO A 50 0.92 15.82 27.72
C PRO A 50 1.46 16.82 26.69
N ALA A 51 1.93 17.99 27.14
CA ALA A 51 2.51 19.02 26.27
C ALA A 51 3.84 18.59 25.62
N GLU A 52 4.53 17.61 26.19
CA GLU A 52 5.80 17.07 25.66
C GLU A 52 5.57 15.89 24.70
N ILE A 53 4.32 15.39 24.63
CA ILE A 53 3.98 14.30 23.73
C ILE A 53 3.63 14.90 22.37
N PRO A 54 4.37 14.57 21.29
CA PRO A 54 4.08 15.12 19.97
C PRO A 54 2.68 14.69 19.52
N PRO A 55 1.93 15.58 18.84
CA PRO A 55 0.63 15.21 18.29
C PRO A 55 0.78 14.09 17.25
N ARG A 56 -0.28 13.32 17.07
CA ARG A 56 -0.30 12.26 16.05
C ARG A 56 -0.19 12.89 14.65
N PRO A 57 0.63 12.36 13.78
CA PRO A 57 0.79 12.86 12.41
C PRO A 57 -0.39 12.42 11.52
N TRP A 58 -1.56 13.00 11.76
CA TRP A 58 -2.73 12.73 10.96
C TRP A 58 -2.54 13.14 9.49
N LEU A 59 -3.01 12.32 8.57
CA LEU A 59 -3.02 12.58 7.13
C LEU A 59 -4.40 13.07 6.69
N VAL A 60 -5.44 12.29 6.98
CA VAL A 60 -6.82 12.63 6.67
C VAL A 60 -7.74 12.24 7.81
N GLY A 61 -8.59 13.17 8.26
CA GLY A 61 -9.50 13.03 9.39
C GLY A 61 -8.79 12.52 10.64
N ILE A 62 -9.37 11.50 11.25
CA ILE A 62 -8.79 10.71 12.34
C ILE A 62 -8.60 9.24 11.91
N ARG A 63 -8.52 8.98 10.60
CA ARG A 63 -8.56 7.65 10.01
C ARG A 63 -7.21 7.18 9.50
N ALA A 64 -6.42 8.08 8.95
CA ALA A 64 -5.12 7.74 8.42
C ALA A 64 -4.01 8.57 9.07
N LEU A 65 -2.91 7.89 9.41
CA LEU A 65 -1.71 8.46 10.00
C LEU A 65 -0.53 8.27 9.05
N LEU A 66 0.34 9.26 8.95
CA LEU A 66 1.61 9.13 8.25
C LEU A 66 2.51 8.10 8.92
N GLY A 67 3.11 7.24 8.11
CA GLY A 67 3.99 6.17 8.59
C GLY A 67 3.28 4.94 9.17
N PHE A 68 1.95 4.88 9.08
CA PHE A 68 1.17 3.75 9.57
C PHE A 68 0.26 3.18 8.48
N ALA A 69 -0.02 1.88 8.55
CA ALA A 69 -0.99 1.25 7.70
C ALA A 69 -2.41 1.47 8.24
N THR A 70 -3.34 1.80 7.36
CA THR A 70 -4.78 1.86 7.65
C THR A 70 -5.50 0.84 6.80
N ALA A 71 -6.37 0.00 7.40
CA ALA A 71 -7.16 -0.98 6.69
C ALA A 71 -8.64 -0.55 6.62
N ILE A 72 -9.24 -0.68 5.43
CA ILE A 72 -10.68 -0.51 5.23
C ILE A 72 -11.27 -1.90 5.05
N VAL A 73 -12.05 -2.35 6.01
CA VAL A 73 -12.65 -3.69 6.02
C VAL A 73 -14.16 -3.58 5.92
N ALA A 74 -14.74 -4.22 4.91
CA ALA A 74 -16.18 -4.31 4.71
C ALA A 74 -16.51 -5.50 3.77
N PRO A 75 -17.72 -6.04 3.77
CA PRO A 75 -18.18 -7.01 2.78
C PRO A 75 -18.00 -6.55 1.34
N GLY A 76 -18.03 -7.49 0.39
CA GLY A 76 -18.01 -7.19 -1.04
C GLY A 76 -19.14 -6.23 -1.45
N GLY A 77 -18.90 -5.42 -2.49
CA GLY A 77 -19.94 -4.54 -3.08
C GLY A 77 -20.30 -3.28 -2.28
N LEU A 78 -19.72 -3.01 -1.11
CA LEU A 78 -20.04 -1.85 -0.28
C LEU A 78 -19.22 -0.58 -0.60
N GLY A 79 -18.58 -0.52 -1.77
CA GLY A 79 -17.91 0.70 -2.20
C GLY A 79 -16.55 1.00 -1.54
N LYS A 80 -15.85 0.00 -0.99
CA LYS A 80 -14.50 0.18 -0.40
C LYS A 80 -13.53 0.91 -1.32
N THR A 81 -13.46 0.48 -2.57
CA THR A 81 -12.57 1.07 -3.58
C THR A 81 -12.96 2.52 -3.86
N THR A 82 -14.25 2.81 -4.00
CA THR A 82 -14.77 4.17 -4.21
C THR A 82 -14.44 5.08 -3.03
N TYR A 83 -14.61 4.58 -1.79
CA TYR A 83 -14.25 5.31 -0.59
C TYR A 83 -12.74 5.58 -0.50
N ALA A 84 -11.92 4.56 -0.73
CA ALA A 84 -10.47 4.70 -0.74
C ALA A 84 -9.99 5.71 -1.80
N MET A 85 -10.61 5.69 -2.98
CA MET A 85 -10.35 6.65 -4.05
C MET A 85 -10.74 8.07 -3.67
N GLY A 86 -11.88 8.26 -3.01
CA GLY A 86 -12.30 9.57 -2.47
C GLY A 86 -11.32 10.12 -1.44
N LEU A 87 -10.82 9.28 -0.55
CA LEU A 87 -9.75 9.67 0.39
C LEU A 87 -8.43 10.01 -0.33
N ALA A 88 -8.05 9.21 -1.34
CA ALA A 88 -6.86 9.43 -2.15
C ALA A 88 -6.93 10.80 -2.86
N LEU A 89 -8.04 11.10 -3.51
CA LEU A 89 -8.28 12.39 -4.16
C LEU A 89 -8.33 13.54 -3.16
N SER A 90 -8.89 13.32 -1.96
CA SER A 90 -8.86 14.33 -0.89
C SER A 90 -7.43 14.68 -0.52
N VAL A 91 -6.56 13.69 -0.34
CA VAL A 91 -5.14 13.91 -0.02
C VAL A 91 -4.39 14.56 -1.19
N ALA A 92 -4.62 14.09 -2.42
CA ALA A 92 -3.96 14.63 -3.61
C ALA A 92 -4.29 16.11 -3.86
N THR A 93 -5.54 16.51 -3.59
CA THR A 93 -6.03 17.89 -3.84
C THR A 93 -5.96 18.78 -2.60
N GLY A 94 -5.77 18.22 -1.41
CA GLY A 94 -5.88 18.96 -0.16
C GLY A 94 -7.32 19.35 0.23
N ARG A 95 -8.34 18.91 -0.56
CA ARG A 95 -9.75 19.24 -0.35
C ARG A 95 -10.46 18.17 0.49
N ALA A 96 -11.35 18.59 1.37
CA ALA A 96 -12.13 17.69 2.23
C ALA A 96 -13.30 17.01 1.45
N LEU A 97 -12.99 16.29 0.37
CA LEU A 97 -13.99 15.70 -0.54
C LEU A 97 -14.91 14.69 0.13
N MET A 98 -14.39 13.98 1.13
CA MET A 98 -15.13 12.98 1.90
C MET A 98 -15.59 13.52 3.26
N ALA A 99 -15.79 14.85 3.38
CA ALA A 99 -16.13 15.55 4.62
C ALA A 99 -15.10 15.34 5.76
N GLU A 100 -13.91 14.86 5.44
CA GLU A 100 -12.79 14.63 6.37
C GLU A 100 -11.72 15.70 6.15
N ARG A 101 -11.23 16.29 7.22
CA ARG A 101 -10.14 17.27 7.13
C ARG A 101 -8.88 16.62 6.56
N VAL A 102 -8.29 17.23 5.54
CA VAL A 102 -6.95 16.88 5.08
C VAL A 102 -5.94 17.69 5.88
N TRP A 103 -5.07 17.01 6.62
CA TRP A 103 -4.04 17.62 7.43
C TRP A 103 -2.76 17.87 6.64
N GLN A 104 -2.50 16.98 5.69
CA GLN A 104 -1.35 17.08 4.80
C GLN A 104 -1.75 16.61 3.40
N ALA A 105 -1.60 17.48 2.41
CA ALA A 105 -1.78 17.15 1.01
C ALA A 105 -0.46 16.62 0.41
N GLY A 106 -0.57 15.82 -0.62
CA GLY A 106 0.60 15.27 -1.31
C GLY A 106 0.24 14.25 -2.38
N PRO A 107 1.21 13.80 -3.17
CA PRO A 107 0.99 12.80 -4.20
C PRO A 107 0.51 11.47 -3.59
N VAL A 108 -0.39 10.81 -4.30
CA VAL A 108 -0.98 9.53 -3.89
C VAL A 108 -0.78 8.48 -4.98
N TRP A 109 -0.41 7.29 -4.59
CA TRP A 109 -0.37 6.13 -5.45
C TRP A 109 -1.56 5.23 -5.18
N ILE A 110 -2.27 4.84 -6.25
CA ILE A 110 -3.35 3.86 -6.19
C ILE A 110 -2.86 2.59 -6.89
N TRP A 111 -2.82 1.49 -6.14
CA TRP A 111 -2.52 0.16 -6.66
C TRP A 111 -3.77 -0.69 -6.58
N ASN A 112 -4.36 -1.00 -7.73
CA ASN A 112 -5.55 -1.85 -7.83
C ASN A 112 -5.20 -3.12 -8.62
N LEU A 113 -5.46 -4.28 -8.02
CA LEU A 113 -5.23 -5.59 -8.61
C LEU A 113 -6.53 -6.28 -9.08
N GLU A 114 -7.69 -5.70 -8.78
CA GLU A 114 -9.00 -6.28 -9.10
C GLU A 114 -9.54 -5.74 -10.44
N ASP A 115 -9.39 -4.44 -10.67
CA ASP A 115 -9.90 -3.77 -11.86
C ASP A 115 -8.79 -3.51 -12.87
N GLY A 116 -9.11 -3.60 -14.15
CA GLY A 116 -8.23 -3.15 -15.22
C GLY A 116 -8.02 -1.63 -15.23
N ARG A 117 -6.98 -1.19 -15.92
CA ARG A 117 -6.61 0.23 -16.01
C ARG A 117 -7.76 1.13 -16.46
N ASP A 118 -8.49 0.73 -17.50
CA ASP A 118 -9.59 1.53 -18.06
C ASP A 118 -10.73 1.74 -17.05
N GLU A 119 -10.99 0.73 -16.21
CA GLU A 119 -12.01 0.84 -15.17
C GLU A 119 -11.56 1.76 -14.05
N LEU A 120 -10.30 1.69 -13.66
CA LEU A 120 -9.73 2.63 -12.70
C LEU A 120 -9.80 4.07 -13.22
N GLU A 121 -9.44 4.30 -14.48
CA GLU A 121 -9.52 5.61 -15.14
C GLU A 121 -10.96 6.13 -15.19
N ARG A 122 -11.96 5.30 -15.52
CA ARG A 122 -13.37 5.69 -15.49
C ARG A 122 -13.82 6.14 -14.11
N ARG A 123 -13.44 5.40 -13.07
CA ARG A 123 -13.81 5.72 -11.68
C ARG A 123 -13.16 7.01 -11.20
N VAL A 124 -11.88 7.20 -11.50
CA VAL A 124 -11.16 8.44 -11.17
C VAL A 124 -11.79 9.62 -11.90
N THR A 125 -12.05 9.49 -13.21
CA THR A 125 -12.69 10.56 -14.02
C THR A 125 -14.08 10.89 -13.48
N ALA A 126 -14.89 9.89 -13.14
CA ALA A 126 -16.20 10.12 -12.54
C ALA A 126 -16.11 10.90 -11.21
N ALA A 127 -15.12 10.59 -10.39
CA ALA A 127 -14.89 11.28 -9.13
C ALA A 127 -14.39 12.72 -9.36
N ILE A 128 -13.51 12.94 -10.34
CA ILE A 128 -13.03 14.28 -10.75
C ILE A 128 -14.22 15.15 -11.16
N ILE A 129 -15.11 14.63 -12.00
CA ILE A 129 -16.32 15.34 -12.45
C ILE A 129 -17.26 15.60 -11.26
N HIS A 130 -17.50 14.59 -10.42
CA HIS A 130 -18.42 14.70 -9.28
C HIS A 130 -17.99 15.77 -8.27
N PHE A 131 -16.69 15.86 -8.00
CA PHE A 131 -16.14 16.79 -7.02
C PHE A 131 -15.68 18.12 -7.61
N ASP A 132 -15.91 18.34 -8.90
CA ASP A 132 -15.46 19.53 -9.63
C ASP A 132 -13.96 19.81 -9.37
N LEU A 133 -13.14 18.83 -9.74
CA LEU A 133 -11.69 18.90 -9.62
C LEU A 133 -11.08 19.30 -10.95
N ASP A 134 -10.04 20.10 -10.86
CA ASP A 134 -9.19 20.43 -12.02
C ASP A 134 -8.24 19.24 -12.26
N PRO A 135 -8.23 18.59 -13.45
CA PRO A 135 -7.44 17.40 -13.74
C PRO A 135 -5.94 17.65 -13.85
#